data_a0b531d07f336e9151160b49f1364f8b
#
_entry.id   a0b531d07f336e9151160b49f1364f8b
#
_cell.length_a   1.000
_cell.length_b   1.000
_cell.length_c   1.000
_cell.angle_alpha   90.00
_cell.angle_beta   90.00
_cell.angle_gamma   90.00
#
_symmetry.space_group_name_H-M   'P 1'
#
loop_
_entity.id
_entity.type
_entity.pdbx_description
1 polymer ?
#
loop_
_entity_poly.entity_id
_entity_poly.type
_entity_poly.pdbx_seq_one_letter_code
_entity_poly.pdbx_strand_id
1 'polypeptide(L)'
;MDHRSLIGSQFLYLSKKPLMRSLLAFSVLLLASLPASAQSDTPCNAPLLPVAEDTCSFVTVNTAGALYQSDPANGGLAPCAFPGSPDVWYAVIVPPSGAISFTTREGSITDAGMAVYAGPCSAPVLLECDDDDAAGFMAVVDRSDFPPGDTLFIRLWKAAGSGTGTFELCAVESHADCRVATPICETTRVEGNAYGPGSNQDAFANFCDISEFQSHWFTWHFLSSGTFWFKIFPDSVATGFYPDYDWLLWQDNAPGFCSAFNNNLPPMACNGSSSTGPSGETGLDTSGTSFSVPAGPGNPFCPILNVNAGETYYLLLNNFSTSSTGFTLRLGGSAVTDCDILTSVASATSTTRNNRFDCYPVPARERVYLRAHVRTQGYTYTVLDLLGRTILPTQALQPDTYLDRATIGSGTFFVIIGNGEWREVERVVVE
;
A
#
# COMPACT_ATOMS: atom_id res chain seq x y z
N MET A 1 -1.28 -47.50 70.58
CA MET A 1 -2.59 -48.12 70.67
C MET A 1 -3.02 -48.34 69.24
N ASP A 2 -2.67 -49.50 68.64
CA ASP A 2 -3.48 -50.68 68.58
C ASP A 2 -4.75 -50.46 67.75
N HIS A 3 -5.11 -51.16 66.73
CA HIS A 3 -4.89 -52.55 66.28
C HIS A 3 -5.42 -52.75 64.84
N ARG A 4 -4.66 -53.50 64.03
CA ARG A 4 -5.06 -54.72 63.31
C ARG A 4 -6.20 -54.63 62.27
N SER A 5 -5.90 -54.93 61.04
CA SER A 5 -5.79 -56.25 60.40
C SER A 5 -7.11 -56.89 60.00
N LEU A 6 -7.21 -57.25 58.69
CA LEU A 6 -7.61 -58.53 58.14
C LEU A 6 -7.89 -58.41 56.62
N ILE A 7 -7.06 -58.91 55.77
CA ILE A 7 -7.05 -60.16 55.01
C ILE A 7 -8.43 -60.55 54.44
N GLY A 8 -8.49 -60.60 53.15
CA GLY A 8 -9.54 -61.22 52.36
C GLY A 8 -9.15 -61.34 50.90
N SER A 9 -8.65 -62.53 50.57
CA SER A 9 -8.16 -63.00 49.25
C SER A 9 -9.28 -63.29 48.26
N GLN A 10 -8.84 -63.36 46.96
CA GLN A 10 -9.40 -64.10 45.81
C GLN A 10 -10.39 -63.31 44.95
N PHE A 11 -10.27 -63.16 43.64
CA PHE A 11 -10.08 -64.22 42.60
C PHE A 11 -9.56 -63.55 41.31
N LEU A 12 -8.66 -64.24 40.63
CA LEU A 12 -8.25 -63.99 39.28
C LEU A 12 -9.43 -64.11 38.28
N TYR A 13 -9.59 -63.09 37.43
CA TYR A 13 -10.25 -63.27 36.16
C TYR A 13 -9.36 -62.69 35.05
N LEU A 14 -8.75 -63.57 34.29
CA LEU A 14 -7.99 -63.28 33.08
C LEU A 14 -8.96 -62.91 31.96
N SER A 15 -9.04 -61.63 31.62
CA SER A 15 -9.68 -61.17 30.40
C SER A 15 -8.61 -60.75 29.40
N LYS A 16 -8.44 -61.55 28.35
CA LYS A 16 -7.63 -61.23 27.19
C LYS A 16 -8.22 -60.04 26.45
N LYS A 17 -7.55 -58.89 26.46
CA LYS A 17 -7.80 -57.81 25.51
C LYS A 17 -6.78 -57.88 24.36
N PRO A 18 -7.20 -57.68 23.09
CA PRO A 18 -6.29 -57.72 21.97
C PRO A 18 -5.37 -56.49 21.94
N LEU A 19 -4.11 -56.71 21.67
CA LEU A 19 -3.13 -55.69 21.39
C LEU A 19 -3.55 -54.92 20.12
N MET A 20 -4.09 -53.73 20.28
CA MET A 20 -4.21 -52.76 19.19
C MET A 20 -2.85 -52.09 19.01
N ARG A 21 -2.11 -52.53 17.96
CA ARG A 21 -0.90 -51.87 17.53
C ARG A 21 -1.27 -50.46 17.03
N SER A 22 -0.99 -49.47 17.85
CA SER A 22 -1.03 -48.06 17.47
C SER A 22 0.14 -47.79 16.52
N LEU A 23 -0.16 -47.70 15.22
CA LEU A 23 0.74 -47.16 14.21
C LEU A 23 0.80 -45.63 14.45
N LEU A 24 1.82 -45.17 15.15
CA LEU A 24 2.23 -43.78 15.15
C LEU A 24 2.73 -43.46 13.74
N ALA A 25 1.86 -42.84 12.94
CA ALA A 25 2.26 -42.19 11.71
C ALA A 25 3.06 -40.92 12.10
N PHE A 26 4.37 -41.01 12.00
CA PHE A 26 5.25 -39.85 12.01
C PHE A 26 4.99 -39.07 10.71
N SER A 27 4.11 -38.08 10.78
CA SER A 27 4.05 -37.05 9.74
C SER A 27 5.33 -36.24 9.82
N VAL A 28 6.28 -36.58 8.96
CA VAL A 28 7.41 -35.71 8.68
C VAL A 28 6.83 -34.49 7.94
N LEU A 29 6.63 -33.40 8.69
CA LEU A 29 6.38 -32.08 8.13
C LEU A 29 7.66 -31.71 7.37
N LEU A 30 7.70 -31.92 6.05
CA LEU A 30 8.67 -31.29 5.19
C LEU A 30 8.38 -29.79 5.28
N LEU A 31 9.11 -29.09 6.14
CA LEU A 31 9.32 -27.66 6.01
C LEU A 31 10.04 -27.50 4.65
N ALA A 32 9.28 -27.22 3.59
CA ALA A 32 9.86 -26.70 2.38
C ALA A 32 10.55 -25.39 2.78
N SER A 33 11.87 -25.45 2.98
CA SER A 33 12.70 -24.25 2.97
C SER A 33 12.47 -23.63 1.60
N LEU A 34 11.69 -22.55 1.56
CA LEU A 34 11.67 -21.68 0.38
C LEU A 34 13.12 -21.37 0.08
N PRO A 35 13.61 -21.60 -1.14
CA PRO A 35 14.96 -21.21 -1.47
C PRO A 35 15.08 -19.71 -1.16
N ALA A 36 16.06 -19.34 -0.34
CA ALA A 36 16.47 -17.96 -0.23
C ALA A 36 16.68 -17.48 -1.67
N SER A 37 15.94 -16.47 -2.10
CA SER A 37 16.06 -15.93 -3.46
C SER A 37 17.52 -15.60 -3.66
N ALA A 38 18.18 -16.29 -4.59
CA ALA A 38 19.57 -16.01 -4.91
C ALA A 38 19.61 -14.58 -5.45
N GLN A 39 20.30 -13.70 -4.77
CA GLN A 39 20.52 -12.34 -5.22
C GLN A 39 21.26 -12.36 -6.55
N SER A 40 21.01 -11.39 -7.40
CA SER A 40 21.61 -11.31 -8.72
C SER A 40 22.57 -10.12 -8.82
N ASP A 41 23.67 -10.31 -9.51
CA ASP A 41 24.61 -9.25 -9.90
C ASP A 41 24.14 -8.47 -11.13
N THR A 42 23.03 -8.85 -11.77
CA THR A 42 22.57 -8.21 -13.02
C THR A 42 21.04 -8.06 -13.04
N PRO A 43 20.50 -7.00 -13.64
CA PRO A 43 19.07 -6.76 -13.68
C PRO A 43 18.28 -7.86 -14.40
N CYS A 44 18.85 -8.50 -15.44
CA CYS A 44 18.14 -9.55 -16.18
C CYS A 44 17.95 -10.87 -15.42
N ASN A 45 18.70 -11.08 -14.36
CA ASN A 45 18.59 -12.24 -13.48
C ASN A 45 18.02 -11.88 -12.09
N ALA A 46 17.58 -10.63 -11.91
CA ALA A 46 17.10 -10.13 -10.64
C ALA A 46 15.87 -10.94 -10.14
N PRO A 47 15.91 -11.44 -8.91
CA PRO A 47 14.75 -12.11 -8.32
C PRO A 47 13.61 -11.12 -8.11
N LEU A 48 12.36 -11.62 -8.24
CA LEU A 48 11.18 -10.79 -8.04
C LEU A 48 10.97 -10.52 -6.54
N LEU A 49 10.86 -9.23 -6.18
CA LEU A 49 10.44 -8.75 -4.87
C LEU A 49 8.94 -8.46 -4.94
N PRO A 50 8.11 -9.07 -4.10
CA PRO A 50 6.69 -8.74 -4.05
C PRO A 50 6.47 -7.34 -3.46
N VAL A 51 5.49 -6.61 -4.01
CA VAL A 51 4.99 -5.37 -3.42
C VAL A 51 3.92 -5.73 -2.41
N ALA A 52 4.08 -5.27 -1.17
CA ALA A 52 3.05 -5.39 -0.14
C ALA A 52 1.97 -4.31 -0.37
N GLU A 53 0.74 -4.57 0.08
CA GLU A 53 -0.36 -3.59 -0.07
C GLU A 53 -0.26 -2.47 0.97
N ASP A 54 -0.24 -2.80 2.27
CA ASP A 54 -0.33 -1.81 3.36
C ASP A 54 0.87 -1.83 4.31
N THR A 55 1.54 -2.95 4.47
CA THR A 55 2.59 -3.10 5.49
C THR A 55 3.83 -3.75 4.91
N CYS A 56 4.97 -3.14 5.14
CA CYS A 56 6.26 -3.64 4.70
C CYS A 56 6.55 -5.08 5.15
N SER A 57 6.85 -5.93 4.19
CA SER A 57 7.42 -7.26 4.40
C SER A 57 8.90 -7.21 4.03
N PHE A 58 9.75 -6.95 5.02
CA PHE A 58 11.17 -6.79 4.80
C PHE A 58 11.85 -8.10 4.43
N VAL A 59 12.68 -8.06 3.39
CA VAL A 59 13.57 -9.14 2.98
C VAL A 59 15.02 -8.76 3.29
N THR A 60 15.82 -9.74 3.72
CA THR A 60 17.24 -9.51 3.97
C THR A 60 17.99 -9.40 2.64
N VAL A 61 18.63 -8.28 2.41
CA VAL A 61 19.62 -8.04 1.34
C VAL A 61 21.00 -8.43 1.89
N ASN A 62 21.77 -9.19 1.12
CA ASN A 62 23.13 -9.59 1.50
C ASN A 62 24.08 -9.35 0.33
N THR A 63 25.02 -8.44 0.48
CA THR A 63 25.99 -8.12 -0.58
C THR A 63 27.25 -9.00 -0.53
N ALA A 64 27.31 -9.99 0.37
CA ALA A 64 28.45 -10.91 0.42
C ALA A 64 28.50 -11.82 -0.82
N GLY A 65 29.62 -11.78 -1.53
CA GLY A 65 29.82 -12.52 -2.78
C GLY A 65 29.30 -11.82 -4.03
N ALA A 66 28.62 -10.67 -3.88
CA ALA A 66 28.23 -9.83 -5.01
C ALA A 66 29.46 -9.20 -5.67
N LEU A 67 29.34 -8.90 -6.96
CA LEU A 67 30.38 -8.22 -7.74
C LEU A 67 29.99 -6.76 -7.94
N TYR A 68 31.01 -5.92 -8.02
CA TYR A 68 30.80 -4.56 -8.51
C TYR A 68 30.45 -4.59 -9.99
N GLN A 69 29.35 -3.95 -10.37
CA GLN A 69 28.93 -3.78 -11.75
C GLN A 69 28.95 -2.30 -12.11
N SER A 70 29.40 -1.99 -13.35
CA SER A 70 29.18 -0.66 -13.91
C SER A 70 27.69 -0.42 -14.11
N ASP A 71 27.27 0.84 -14.02
CA ASP A 71 25.87 1.21 -14.25
C ASP A 71 25.44 0.81 -15.67
N PRO A 72 24.41 -0.03 -15.82
CA PRO A 72 23.97 -0.49 -17.14
C PRO A 72 23.32 0.62 -17.98
N ALA A 73 22.86 1.71 -17.35
CA ALA A 73 22.21 2.82 -18.05
C ALA A 73 23.20 3.73 -18.78
N ASN A 74 24.39 3.95 -18.23
CA ASN A 74 25.34 4.92 -18.76
C ASN A 74 26.83 4.47 -18.71
N GLY A 75 27.08 3.23 -18.29
CA GLY A 75 28.42 2.65 -18.20
C GLY A 75 29.29 3.19 -17.04
N GLY A 76 28.72 4.07 -16.21
CA GLY A 76 29.34 4.67 -15.03
C GLY A 76 28.78 4.15 -13.73
N LEU A 77 28.85 4.98 -12.71
CA LEU A 77 28.16 4.77 -11.42
C LEU A 77 26.75 5.36 -11.48
N ALA A 78 25.82 4.78 -10.70
CA ALA A 78 24.59 5.49 -10.38
C ALA A 78 24.96 6.83 -9.69
N PRO A 79 24.21 7.91 -9.91
CA PRO A 79 24.60 9.25 -9.45
C PRO A 79 24.91 9.37 -7.96
N CYS A 80 24.25 8.55 -7.11
CA CYS A 80 24.47 8.49 -5.68
C CYS A 80 25.34 7.30 -5.23
N ALA A 81 26.00 6.55 -6.15
CA ALA A 81 26.81 5.39 -5.78
C ALA A 81 28.28 5.75 -5.61
N PHE A 82 28.92 5.19 -4.59
CA PHE A 82 30.36 5.24 -4.41
C PHE A 82 31.08 4.17 -5.24
N PRO A 83 32.27 4.45 -5.78
CA PRO A 83 33.03 3.48 -6.56
C PRO A 83 33.43 2.24 -5.75
N GLY A 84 33.22 1.06 -6.33
CA GLY A 84 33.79 -0.20 -5.86
C GLY A 84 32.97 -0.92 -4.78
N SER A 85 31.76 -0.51 -4.49
CA SER A 85 30.87 -1.28 -3.62
C SER A 85 30.20 -2.41 -4.42
N PRO A 86 30.24 -3.66 -3.97
CA PRO A 86 29.45 -4.74 -4.52
C PRO A 86 27.95 -4.41 -4.45
N ASP A 87 27.22 -4.74 -5.51
CA ASP A 87 25.80 -4.44 -5.61
C ASP A 87 24.97 -5.68 -5.95
N VAL A 88 23.69 -5.63 -5.60
CA VAL A 88 22.71 -6.69 -5.86
C VAL A 88 21.45 -6.10 -6.47
N TRP A 89 20.73 -6.92 -7.24
CA TRP A 89 19.56 -6.49 -7.99
C TRP A 89 18.31 -7.26 -7.60
N TYR A 90 17.19 -6.55 -7.56
CA TYR A 90 15.84 -7.08 -7.48
C TYR A 90 14.99 -6.55 -8.64
N ALA A 91 13.94 -7.28 -8.98
CA ALA A 91 12.91 -6.84 -9.93
C ALA A 91 11.57 -6.69 -9.20
N VAL A 92 10.76 -5.73 -9.61
CA VAL A 92 9.43 -5.47 -9.05
C VAL A 92 8.44 -5.24 -10.18
N ILE A 93 7.22 -5.77 -10.04
CA ILE A 93 6.11 -5.45 -10.94
C ILE A 93 5.32 -4.30 -10.32
N VAL A 94 5.13 -3.24 -11.09
CA VAL A 94 4.39 -2.06 -10.67
C VAL A 94 2.91 -2.42 -10.42
N PRO A 95 2.35 -2.11 -9.24
CA PRO A 95 0.95 -2.36 -8.93
C PRO A 95 0.00 -1.49 -9.78
N PRO A 96 -1.32 -1.79 -9.78
CA PRO A 96 -2.31 -1.00 -10.54
C PRO A 96 -2.36 0.48 -10.18
N SER A 97 -2.02 0.88 -8.96
CA SER A 97 -1.91 2.28 -8.52
C SER A 97 -0.81 3.05 -9.23
N GLY A 98 0.24 2.36 -9.69
CA GLY A 98 1.45 2.98 -10.21
C GLY A 98 2.33 3.62 -9.13
N ALA A 99 2.08 3.31 -7.86
CA ALA A 99 2.75 3.93 -6.73
C ALA A 99 3.47 2.88 -5.87
N ILE A 100 4.75 3.08 -5.62
CA ILE A 100 5.57 2.18 -4.79
C ILE A 100 6.53 3.02 -3.95
N SER A 101 6.62 2.67 -2.66
CA SER A 101 7.70 3.06 -1.78
C SER A 101 8.68 1.88 -1.62
N PHE A 102 9.93 2.11 -1.98
CA PHE A 102 11.06 1.22 -1.68
C PHE A 102 11.80 1.80 -0.50
N THR A 103 11.88 1.05 0.59
CA THR A 103 12.58 1.51 1.78
C THR A 103 13.56 0.46 2.28
N THR A 104 14.70 0.93 2.79
CA THR A 104 15.70 0.10 3.44
C THR A 104 15.76 0.38 4.93
N ARG A 105 16.26 -0.57 5.70
CA ARG A 105 16.58 -0.39 7.11
C ARG A 105 17.84 -1.13 7.50
N GLU A 106 18.46 -0.65 8.56
CA GLU A 106 19.76 -1.12 9.02
C GLU A 106 19.81 -2.64 9.29
N GLY A 107 20.96 -3.20 8.95
CA GLY A 107 21.42 -4.52 9.36
C GLY A 107 22.87 -4.43 9.88
N SER A 108 23.79 -5.23 9.32
CA SER A 108 25.23 -5.01 9.52
C SER A 108 25.77 -3.86 8.66
N ILE A 109 25.05 -3.47 7.60
CA ILE A 109 25.22 -2.24 6.83
C ILE A 109 24.23 -1.23 7.42
N THR A 110 24.74 -0.06 7.81
CA THR A 110 24.00 1.06 8.42
C THR A 110 23.95 2.29 7.50
N ASP A 111 24.37 2.12 6.26
CA ASP A 111 24.44 3.15 5.23
C ASP A 111 24.33 2.45 3.87
N ALA A 112 23.14 2.48 3.29
CA ALA A 112 22.79 1.72 2.09
C ALA A 112 22.23 2.65 1.01
N GLY A 113 22.76 2.52 -0.21
CA GLY A 113 22.25 3.21 -1.38
C GLY A 113 21.32 2.33 -2.20
N MET A 114 20.44 2.99 -2.92
CA MET A 114 19.44 2.39 -3.80
C MET A 114 19.36 3.18 -5.11
N ALA A 115 19.15 2.49 -6.23
CA ALA A 115 18.76 3.10 -7.49
C ALA A 115 17.66 2.30 -8.16
N VAL A 116 16.66 2.98 -8.69
CA VAL A 116 15.49 2.41 -9.37
C VAL A 116 15.58 2.68 -10.86
N TYR A 117 15.37 1.65 -11.65
CA TYR A 117 15.47 1.69 -13.11
C TYR A 117 14.19 1.15 -13.75
N ALA A 118 13.86 1.66 -14.94
CA ALA A 118 12.80 1.13 -15.80
C ALA A 118 13.34 0.70 -17.18
N GLY A 119 12.48 0.07 -17.98
CA GLY A 119 12.79 -0.38 -19.33
C GLY A 119 13.32 -1.80 -19.41
N PRO A 120 13.93 -2.21 -20.54
CA PRO A 120 14.41 -3.58 -20.71
C PRO A 120 15.62 -3.85 -19.81
N CYS A 121 15.68 -5.03 -19.20
CA CYS A 121 16.77 -5.41 -18.29
C CYS A 121 18.17 -5.34 -18.92
N SER A 122 18.27 -5.44 -20.26
CA SER A 122 19.54 -5.33 -21.00
C SER A 122 20.03 -3.89 -21.21
N ALA A 123 19.14 -2.90 -21.02
CA ALA A 123 19.44 -1.48 -21.16
C ALA A 123 18.43 -0.66 -20.29
N PRO A 124 18.45 -0.85 -18.98
CA PRO A 124 17.53 -0.15 -18.09
C PRO A 124 17.91 1.33 -18.00
N VAL A 125 16.90 2.18 -17.79
CA VAL A 125 17.04 3.64 -17.67
C VAL A 125 16.88 3.99 -16.19
N LEU A 126 17.84 4.73 -15.64
CA LEU A 126 17.78 5.23 -14.28
C LEU A 126 16.59 6.21 -14.13
N LEU A 127 15.76 5.98 -13.14
CA LEU A 127 14.66 6.85 -12.75
C LEU A 127 15.04 7.72 -11.56
N GLU A 128 15.57 7.10 -10.52
CA GLU A 128 15.90 7.75 -9.26
C GLU A 128 16.99 7.00 -8.50
N CYS A 129 17.68 7.72 -7.62
CA CYS A 129 18.77 7.19 -6.82
C CYS A 129 18.82 7.94 -5.50
N ASP A 130 18.92 7.19 -4.40
CA ASP A 130 18.97 7.71 -3.04
C ASP A 130 19.92 6.91 -2.16
N ASP A 131 20.52 7.53 -1.12
CA ASP A 131 21.42 6.88 -0.17
C ASP A 131 21.22 7.29 1.31
N ASP A 132 20.38 8.32 1.62
CA ASP A 132 20.24 8.82 3.01
C ASP A 132 18.87 9.43 3.39
N ASP A 133 17.86 9.33 2.54
CA ASP A 133 16.53 9.92 2.77
C ASP A 133 15.64 9.11 3.72
N ALA A 134 16.01 7.86 4.07
CA ALA A 134 15.32 7.09 5.11
C ALA A 134 15.94 7.30 6.50
N ALA A 135 15.35 6.67 7.54
CA ALA A 135 15.86 6.77 8.89
C ALA A 135 17.32 6.27 9.00
N GLY A 136 18.17 7.04 9.63
CA GLY A 136 19.62 6.80 9.71
C GLY A 136 20.32 7.32 8.44
N PHE A 137 21.12 6.48 7.80
CA PHE A 137 21.72 6.70 6.48
C PHE A 137 21.24 5.61 5.53
N MET A 138 19.95 5.38 5.51
CA MET A 138 19.34 4.34 4.70
C MET A 138 18.56 4.97 3.56
N ALA A 139 18.43 4.24 2.45
CA ALA A 139 17.77 4.74 1.26
C ALA A 139 16.26 4.54 1.28
N VAL A 140 15.53 5.50 0.73
CA VAL A 140 14.12 5.41 0.34
C VAL A 140 13.91 6.00 -1.06
N VAL A 141 13.13 5.32 -1.89
CA VAL A 141 12.60 5.86 -3.15
C VAL A 141 11.09 5.69 -3.11
N ASP A 142 10.34 6.78 -3.16
CA ASP A 142 8.89 6.78 -3.08
C ASP A 142 8.29 7.56 -4.25
N ARG A 143 7.59 6.85 -5.13
CA ARG A 143 7.00 7.44 -6.35
C ARG A 143 5.65 6.85 -6.66
N SER A 144 4.81 7.69 -7.27
CA SER A 144 3.47 7.31 -7.70
C SER A 144 3.23 7.47 -9.22
N ASP A 145 4.29 7.63 -10.02
CA ASP A 145 4.21 7.88 -11.46
C ASP A 145 4.71 6.71 -12.33
N PHE A 146 4.89 5.53 -11.74
CA PHE A 146 5.28 4.35 -12.48
C PHE A 146 4.14 3.82 -13.36
N PRO A 147 4.40 3.39 -14.61
CA PRO A 147 3.40 2.75 -15.43
C PRO A 147 2.95 1.40 -14.83
N PRO A 148 1.65 1.21 -14.53
CA PRO A 148 1.16 -0.04 -13.98
C PRO A 148 1.48 -1.26 -14.84
N GLY A 149 1.97 -2.33 -14.21
CA GLY A 149 2.34 -3.59 -14.87
C GLY A 149 3.75 -3.61 -15.46
N ASP A 150 4.46 -2.49 -15.49
CA ASP A 150 5.87 -2.44 -15.89
C ASP A 150 6.75 -3.16 -14.87
N THR A 151 7.94 -3.58 -15.32
CA THR A 151 8.97 -4.13 -14.46
C THR A 151 10.00 -3.07 -14.14
N LEU A 152 10.19 -2.82 -12.84
CA LEU A 152 11.28 -2.00 -12.32
C LEU A 152 12.42 -2.89 -11.87
N PHE A 153 13.65 -2.35 -11.93
CA PHE A 153 14.86 -3.00 -11.42
C PHE A 153 15.45 -2.13 -10.31
N ILE A 154 15.72 -2.72 -9.17
CA ILE A 154 16.24 -2.05 -7.99
C ILE A 154 17.68 -2.53 -7.78
N ARG A 155 18.62 -1.62 -7.83
CA ARG A 155 20.04 -1.83 -7.51
C ARG A 155 20.31 -1.34 -6.11
N LEU A 156 21.03 -2.15 -5.33
CA LEU A 156 21.28 -1.93 -3.91
C LEU A 156 22.72 -2.17 -3.57
N TRP A 157 23.32 -1.30 -2.77
CA TRP A 157 24.72 -1.38 -2.37
C TRP A 157 24.95 -0.80 -0.97
N LYS A 158 26.15 -0.95 -0.45
CA LYS A 158 26.62 -0.21 0.72
C LYS A 158 27.10 1.18 0.27
N ALA A 159 26.48 2.26 0.77
CA ALA A 159 26.77 3.62 0.31
C ALA A 159 28.09 4.14 0.87
N ALA A 160 28.39 4.01 2.15
CA ALA A 160 29.63 4.48 2.73
C ALA A 160 30.70 3.41 2.83
N GLY A 161 31.87 3.68 2.22
CA GLY A 161 33.06 2.85 2.30
C GLY A 161 32.96 1.54 1.51
N SER A 162 34.03 0.74 1.52
CA SER A 162 34.08 -0.57 0.89
C SER A 162 33.65 -1.68 1.84
N GLY A 163 33.15 -2.79 1.30
CA GLY A 163 32.84 -3.99 2.05
C GLY A 163 31.44 -4.53 1.75
N THR A 164 31.15 -5.65 2.39
CA THR A 164 29.89 -6.38 2.22
C THR A 164 29.20 -6.56 3.55
N GLY A 165 27.92 -6.85 3.52
CA GLY A 165 27.12 -7.08 4.72
C GLY A 165 25.65 -7.29 4.38
N THR A 166 24.80 -7.11 5.37
CA THR A 166 23.35 -7.28 5.26
C THR A 166 22.62 -6.00 5.68
N PHE A 167 21.51 -5.75 5.06
CA PHE A 167 20.48 -4.79 5.43
C PHE A 167 19.12 -5.34 4.97
N GLU A 168 18.05 -4.62 5.17
CA GLU A 168 16.73 -5.09 4.78
C GLU A 168 16.09 -4.14 3.77
N LEU A 169 15.31 -4.71 2.86
CA LEU A 169 14.57 -4.02 1.81
C LEU A 169 13.09 -4.37 1.88
N CYS A 170 12.25 -3.40 1.67
CA CYS A 170 10.82 -3.57 1.44
C CYS A 170 10.38 -2.83 0.18
N ALA A 171 9.39 -3.38 -0.53
CA ALA A 171 8.57 -2.68 -1.50
C ALA A 171 7.12 -2.72 -1.02
N VAL A 172 6.48 -1.57 -0.91
CA VAL A 172 5.09 -1.44 -0.48
C VAL A 172 4.37 -0.46 -1.39
N GLU A 173 3.05 -0.65 -1.58
CA GLU A 173 2.24 0.30 -2.33
C GLU A 173 2.23 1.65 -1.60
N SER A 174 2.55 2.72 -2.33
CA SER A 174 2.64 4.06 -1.75
C SER A 174 1.30 4.77 -1.78
N HIS A 175 0.98 5.48 -0.71
CA HIS A 175 -0.17 6.37 -0.57
C HIS A 175 0.26 7.80 -0.20
N ALA A 176 1.52 8.13 -0.47
CA ALA A 176 2.12 9.39 -0.09
C ALA A 176 1.78 10.56 -1.03
N ASP A 177 1.09 10.32 -2.12
CA ASP A 177 0.63 11.36 -3.05
C ASP A 177 -0.90 11.46 -3.08
N CYS A 178 -1.43 12.68 -3.22
CA CYS A 178 -2.87 12.95 -3.30
C CYS A 178 -3.62 12.06 -4.30
N ARG A 179 -3.04 11.76 -5.46
CA ARG A 179 -3.68 10.97 -6.53
C ARG A 179 -3.88 9.48 -6.18
N VAL A 180 -3.14 8.98 -5.20
CA VAL A 180 -3.22 7.62 -4.69
C VAL A 180 -3.77 7.59 -3.26
N ALA A 181 -4.47 8.66 -2.86
CA ALA A 181 -5.09 8.76 -1.55
C ALA A 181 -5.98 7.55 -1.25
N THR A 182 -5.79 6.98 -0.07
CA THR A 182 -6.59 5.85 0.42
C THR A 182 -8.02 6.28 0.68
N PRO A 183 -9.02 5.70 -0.01
CA PRO A 183 -10.41 5.99 0.29
C PRO A 183 -10.84 5.35 1.61
N ILE A 184 -11.52 6.12 2.47
CA ILE A 184 -12.02 5.65 3.77
C ILE A 184 -13.52 5.84 3.86
N CYS A 185 -14.20 4.80 4.31
CA CYS A 185 -15.62 4.84 4.66
C CYS A 185 -15.93 4.13 6.01
N GLU A 186 -14.99 3.33 6.51
CA GLU A 186 -15.07 2.73 7.84
C GLU A 186 -14.80 3.74 8.95
N THR A 187 -15.33 3.47 10.15
CA THR A 187 -15.12 4.34 11.31
C THR A 187 -13.75 4.17 11.98
N THR A 188 -13.01 3.15 11.62
CA THR A 188 -11.69 2.87 12.16
C THR A 188 -10.83 2.18 11.11
N ARG A 189 -9.67 2.74 10.84
CA ARG A 189 -8.64 2.17 9.96
C ARG A 189 -7.32 2.06 10.71
N VAL A 190 -6.64 0.93 10.55
CA VAL A 190 -5.31 0.68 11.11
C VAL A 190 -4.31 0.67 9.97
N GLU A 191 -3.28 1.46 10.07
CA GLU A 191 -2.21 1.56 9.09
C GLU A 191 -0.87 1.11 9.67
N GLY A 192 -0.09 0.42 8.85
CA GLY A 192 1.21 -0.09 9.26
C GLY A 192 2.25 1.00 9.45
N ASN A 193 2.34 1.94 8.54
CA ASN A 193 3.18 3.15 8.61
C ASN A 193 2.92 4.05 7.39
N ALA A 194 3.45 5.28 7.44
CA ALA A 194 3.75 6.10 6.28
C ALA A 194 5.25 5.95 5.96
N TYR A 195 5.64 5.73 4.70
CA TYR A 195 7.00 5.29 4.38
C TYR A 195 7.90 6.33 3.72
N GLY A 196 7.35 7.27 2.97
CA GLY A 196 8.11 8.28 2.26
C GLY A 196 7.27 9.53 1.98
N PRO A 197 7.85 10.56 1.37
CA PRO A 197 7.15 11.80 1.05
C PRO A 197 6.39 11.78 -0.28
N GLY A 198 6.36 10.64 -0.99
CA GLY A 198 5.82 10.55 -2.34
C GLY A 198 6.77 11.03 -3.43
N SER A 199 6.20 11.30 -4.61
CA SER A 199 6.96 11.74 -5.78
C SER A 199 7.61 13.12 -5.62
N ASN A 200 7.14 13.92 -4.66
CA ASN A 200 7.68 15.24 -4.36
C ASN A 200 7.61 15.46 -2.84
N GLN A 201 8.72 15.78 -2.24
CA GLN A 201 8.73 16.24 -0.86
C GLN A 201 8.21 17.68 -0.78
N ASP A 202 7.01 17.86 -0.25
CA ASP A 202 6.36 19.16 -0.15
C ASP A 202 6.68 19.83 1.20
N ALA A 203 6.88 21.14 1.15
CA ALA A 203 7.03 21.97 2.34
C ALA A 203 5.85 22.95 2.42
N PHE A 204 5.01 22.80 3.43
CA PHE A 204 3.84 23.64 3.68
C PHE A 204 4.17 24.76 4.68
N ALA A 205 5.32 25.40 4.51
CA ALA A 205 5.83 26.45 5.40
C ALA A 205 4.85 27.62 5.61
N ASN A 206 3.95 27.87 4.64
CA ASN A 206 2.89 28.87 4.76
C ASN A 206 1.64 28.36 5.50
N PHE A 207 1.56 27.07 5.77
CA PHE A 207 0.40 26.42 6.37
C PHE A 207 0.83 25.51 7.52
N CYS A 208 0.67 25.98 8.75
CA CYS A 208 1.06 25.30 9.99
C CYS A 208 2.55 24.94 10.09
N ASP A 209 3.41 25.44 9.20
CA ASP A 209 4.87 25.22 9.17
C ASP A 209 5.25 23.72 9.15
N ILE A 210 4.52 22.95 8.33
CA ILE A 210 4.69 21.50 8.18
C ILE A 210 5.63 21.21 7.01
N SER A 211 6.62 20.34 7.23
CA SER A 211 7.44 19.73 6.17
C SER A 211 7.10 18.25 6.07
N GLU A 212 6.95 17.77 4.86
CA GLU A 212 6.62 16.39 4.57
C GLU A 212 7.84 15.48 4.71
N PHE A 213 7.70 14.39 5.45
CA PHE A 213 8.74 13.38 5.66
C PHE A 213 8.25 11.97 5.31
N GLN A 214 7.20 11.52 5.99
CA GLN A 214 6.57 10.23 5.76
C GLN A 214 5.07 10.45 5.71
N SER A 215 4.50 10.37 4.52
CA SER A 215 3.14 10.80 4.25
C SER A 215 2.20 9.66 3.95
N HIS A 216 0.93 9.88 4.25
CA HIS A 216 -0.18 9.06 3.81
C HIS A 216 -1.37 9.95 3.52
N TRP A 217 -1.88 9.88 2.30
CA TRP A 217 -3.07 10.60 1.90
C TRP A 217 -4.31 9.75 2.05
N PHE A 218 -5.37 10.37 2.59
CA PHE A 218 -6.70 9.78 2.72
C PHE A 218 -7.74 10.65 2.01
N THR A 219 -8.82 10.02 1.55
CA THR A 219 -9.96 10.73 0.98
C THR A 219 -11.28 10.12 1.44
N TRP A 220 -12.28 10.96 1.58
CA TRP A 220 -13.66 10.53 1.86
C TRP A 220 -14.67 11.46 1.24
N HIS A 221 -15.81 10.89 0.90
CA HIS A 221 -16.97 11.57 0.34
C HIS A 221 -18.16 11.44 1.28
N PHE A 222 -18.98 12.48 1.42
CA PHE A 222 -20.12 12.47 2.33
C PHE A 222 -21.44 12.28 1.59
N LEU A 223 -22.23 11.26 2.02
CA LEU A 223 -23.60 11.04 1.56
C LEU A 223 -24.61 11.93 2.27
N SER A 224 -24.32 12.35 3.49
CA SER A 224 -25.22 13.19 4.27
C SER A 224 -24.49 14.34 4.94
N SER A 225 -25.20 15.46 5.09
CA SER A 225 -24.73 16.59 5.91
C SER A 225 -24.73 16.21 7.39
N GLY A 226 -23.80 16.77 8.15
CA GLY A 226 -23.69 16.54 9.59
C GLY A 226 -22.38 17.02 10.18
N THR A 227 -22.14 16.63 11.43
CA THR A 227 -20.84 16.83 12.08
C THR A 227 -19.85 15.76 11.63
N PHE A 228 -18.58 16.11 11.58
CA PHE A 228 -17.50 15.19 11.26
C PHE A 228 -16.26 15.50 12.08
N TRP A 229 -15.60 14.43 12.54
CA TRP A 229 -14.29 14.48 13.18
C TRP A 229 -13.47 13.25 12.81
N PHE A 230 -12.15 13.40 12.89
CA PHE A 230 -11.21 12.28 12.86
C PHE A 230 -10.19 12.43 13.98
N LYS A 231 -9.65 11.32 14.44
CA LYS A 231 -8.51 11.25 15.37
C LYS A 231 -7.49 10.25 14.88
N ILE A 232 -6.25 10.63 14.95
CA ILE A 232 -5.07 9.84 14.62
C ILE A 232 -4.48 9.40 15.95
N PHE A 233 -4.33 8.09 16.16
CA PHE A 233 -3.73 7.48 17.34
C PHE A 233 -2.43 6.79 16.91
N PRO A 234 -1.27 7.41 17.11
CA PRO A 234 0.02 6.80 16.80
C PRO A 234 0.26 5.55 17.64
N ASP A 235 0.90 4.53 17.06
CA ASP A 235 1.39 3.40 17.82
C ASP A 235 2.61 3.78 18.64
N SER A 236 2.67 3.33 19.88
CA SER A 236 3.75 3.66 20.79
C SER A 236 5.07 3.00 20.35
N VAL A 237 6.14 3.78 20.21
CA VAL A 237 7.49 3.27 19.92
C VAL A 237 8.19 2.74 21.17
N ALA A 238 7.81 3.24 22.37
CA ALA A 238 8.26 2.79 23.66
C ALA A 238 7.23 3.18 24.71
N THR A 239 7.32 2.63 25.91
CA THR A 239 6.36 2.92 26.98
C THR A 239 6.24 4.43 27.23
N GLY A 240 5.07 4.98 26.86
CA GLY A 240 4.74 6.40 27.07
C GLY A 240 5.33 7.38 26.05
N PHE A 241 5.95 6.89 24.98
CA PHE A 241 6.41 7.70 23.86
C PHE A 241 5.59 7.40 22.61
N TYR A 242 4.97 8.42 22.05
CA TYR A 242 4.19 8.37 20.81
C TYR A 242 4.86 9.22 19.74
N PRO A 243 4.91 8.76 18.48
CA PRO A 243 5.37 9.57 17.36
C PRO A 243 4.51 10.83 17.19
N ASP A 244 5.13 11.90 16.73
CA ASP A 244 4.48 13.15 16.39
C ASP A 244 3.94 13.07 14.97
N TYR A 245 2.65 13.29 14.82
CA TYR A 245 1.96 13.31 13.53
C TYR A 245 1.36 14.69 13.28
N ASP A 246 1.79 15.31 12.20
CA ASP A 246 1.19 16.51 11.64
C ASP A 246 0.14 16.14 10.60
N TRP A 247 -0.76 17.09 10.30
CA TRP A 247 -1.74 16.85 9.26
C TRP A 247 -2.29 18.13 8.63
N LEU A 248 -2.71 18.03 7.36
CA LEU A 248 -3.39 19.07 6.61
C LEU A 248 -4.65 18.49 5.95
N LEU A 249 -5.73 19.27 5.93
CA LEU A 249 -7.02 18.87 5.41
C LEU A 249 -7.52 19.87 4.38
N TRP A 250 -7.95 19.39 3.22
CA TRP A 250 -8.57 20.16 2.15
C TRP A 250 -9.95 19.65 1.83
N GLN A 251 -10.84 20.56 1.41
CA GLN A 251 -12.08 20.22 0.75
C GLN A 251 -11.85 20.27 -0.76
N ASP A 252 -12.33 19.27 -1.48
CA ASP A 252 -12.34 19.27 -2.94
C ASP A 252 -13.38 20.27 -3.45
N ASN A 253 -12.93 21.42 -3.89
CA ASN A 253 -13.79 22.48 -4.40
C ASN A 253 -13.80 22.56 -5.93
N ALA A 254 -13.05 21.70 -6.63
CA ALA A 254 -12.94 21.72 -8.08
C ALA A 254 -12.66 20.30 -8.64
N PRO A 255 -13.24 19.93 -9.78
CA PRO A 255 -12.92 18.67 -10.43
C PRO A 255 -11.42 18.52 -10.69
N GLY A 256 -10.84 17.37 -10.29
CA GLY A 256 -9.43 17.10 -10.48
C GLY A 256 -8.54 17.74 -9.42
N PHE A 257 -8.98 17.83 -8.17
CA PHE A 257 -8.25 18.40 -7.04
C PHE A 257 -6.80 17.92 -7.01
N CYS A 258 -6.53 16.62 -7.00
CA CYS A 258 -5.16 16.09 -6.95
C CYS A 258 -4.32 16.42 -8.19
N SER A 259 -4.96 16.61 -9.37
CA SER A 259 -4.22 17.00 -10.58
C SER A 259 -3.82 18.49 -10.57
N ALA A 260 -4.54 19.32 -9.81
CA ALA A 260 -4.27 20.74 -9.63
C ALA A 260 -3.57 21.04 -8.30
N PHE A 261 -3.37 20.02 -7.48
CA PHE A 261 -2.76 20.17 -6.16
C PHE A 261 -1.33 20.70 -6.26
N ASN A 262 -1.01 21.62 -5.41
CA ASN A 262 0.34 22.11 -5.17
C ASN A 262 0.43 22.62 -3.73
N ASN A 263 1.63 22.68 -3.19
CA ASN A 263 1.92 23.07 -1.82
C ASN A 263 1.58 24.55 -1.44
N ASN A 264 1.06 25.33 -2.38
CA ASN A 264 0.55 26.69 -2.13
C ASN A 264 -0.98 26.73 -1.98
N LEU A 265 -1.67 25.59 -2.17
CA LEU A 265 -3.12 25.52 -1.97
C LEU A 265 -3.44 25.54 -0.47
N PRO A 266 -4.18 26.58 0.04
CA PRO A 266 -4.44 26.67 1.46
C PRO A 266 -5.34 25.52 1.94
N PRO A 267 -4.93 24.79 3.00
CA PRO A 267 -5.80 23.82 3.65
C PRO A 267 -6.93 24.54 4.39
N MET A 268 -8.06 23.88 4.53
CA MET A 268 -9.15 24.39 5.38
C MET A 268 -8.85 24.21 6.88
N ALA A 269 -8.01 23.22 7.21
CA ALA A 269 -7.52 22.99 8.55
C ALA A 269 -6.13 22.33 8.49
N CYS A 270 -5.28 22.67 9.46
CA CYS A 270 -3.98 22.01 9.63
C CYS A 270 -3.53 22.06 11.09
N ASN A 271 -2.72 21.08 11.48
CA ASN A 271 -2.15 21.00 12.82
C ASN A 271 -0.72 20.42 12.74
N GLY A 272 0.26 21.26 13.12
CA GLY A 272 1.68 20.92 13.29
C GLY A 272 2.13 21.00 14.75
N SER A 273 1.20 20.80 15.68
CA SER A 273 1.49 20.91 17.11
C SER A 273 2.33 19.74 17.61
N SER A 274 3.48 20.02 18.21
CA SER A 274 4.27 19.03 18.95
C SER A 274 3.62 18.56 20.26
N SER A 275 2.49 19.14 20.66
CA SER A 275 1.69 18.68 21.79
C SER A 275 0.66 17.65 21.31
N THR A 276 0.53 16.56 22.03
CA THR A 276 -0.41 15.48 21.72
C THR A 276 -1.45 15.29 22.82
N GLY A 277 -2.54 14.58 22.51
CA GLY A 277 -3.48 14.11 23.50
C GLY A 277 -2.88 13.05 24.43
N PRO A 278 -3.63 12.56 25.43
CA PRO A 278 -3.12 11.63 26.45
C PRO A 278 -2.57 10.30 25.89
N SER A 279 -3.02 9.88 24.71
CA SER A 279 -2.56 8.67 24.02
C SER A 279 -1.78 8.99 22.74
N GLY A 280 -1.17 10.16 22.66
CA GLY A 280 -0.44 10.63 21.48
C GLY A 280 -1.34 11.19 20.38
N GLU A 281 -2.66 11.23 20.57
CA GLU A 281 -3.59 11.54 19.51
C GLU A 281 -3.62 13.02 19.11
N THR A 282 -3.90 13.26 17.81
CA THR A 282 -4.18 14.55 17.18
C THR A 282 -5.40 14.43 16.25
N GLY A 283 -5.94 15.55 15.76
CA GLY A 283 -7.06 15.55 14.81
C GLY A 283 -8.11 16.62 15.05
N LEU A 284 -9.39 16.26 14.87
CA LEU A 284 -10.53 17.15 15.09
C LEU A 284 -11.30 16.74 16.36
N ASP A 285 -11.49 17.70 17.27
CA ASP A 285 -12.18 17.47 18.54
C ASP A 285 -12.97 18.70 19.00
N THR A 286 -13.91 18.52 19.93
CA THR A 286 -14.68 19.63 20.52
C THR A 286 -13.85 20.57 21.37
N SER A 287 -12.64 20.17 21.78
CA SER A 287 -11.67 21.00 22.49
C SER A 287 -10.85 21.91 21.57
N GLY A 288 -10.90 21.67 20.26
CA GLY A 288 -10.22 22.50 19.25
C GLY A 288 -10.80 23.91 19.21
N THR A 289 -9.94 24.91 19.07
CA THR A 289 -10.31 26.34 19.04
C THR A 289 -9.85 27.07 17.78
N SER A 290 -8.96 26.47 16.99
CA SER A 290 -8.42 27.04 15.75
C SER A 290 -8.35 25.96 14.67
N PHE A 291 -8.62 26.30 13.42
CA PHE A 291 -8.41 25.46 12.26
C PHE A 291 -6.97 25.51 11.72
N SER A 292 -6.11 26.33 12.31
CA SER A 292 -4.69 26.40 11.98
C SER A 292 -3.88 26.45 13.27
N VAL A 293 -3.09 25.42 13.51
CA VAL A 293 -2.20 25.28 14.66
C VAL A 293 -0.79 25.07 14.12
N PRO A 294 0.11 26.08 14.25
CA PRO A 294 1.46 25.97 13.71
C PRO A 294 2.33 24.99 14.48
N ALA A 295 3.47 24.63 13.88
CA ALA A 295 4.51 23.82 14.51
C ALA A 295 4.93 24.37 15.88
N GLY A 296 5.24 23.47 16.81
CA GLY A 296 5.62 23.77 18.19
C GLY A 296 4.47 23.52 19.17
N PRO A 297 4.61 23.94 20.45
CA PRO A 297 3.60 23.69 21.48
C PRO A 297 2.25 24.35 21.14
N GLY A 298 1.17 23.55 21.12
CA GLY A 298 -0.16 24.03 20.75
C GLY A 298 -1.27 23.08 21.20
N ASN A 299 -2.51 23.34 20.75
CA ASN A 299 -3.61 22.40 20.95
C ASN A 299 -3.47 21.27 19.92
N PRO A 300 -3.43 19.98 20.31
CA PRO A 300 -3.36 18.87 19.37
C PRO A 300 -4.62 18.71 18.52
N PHE A 301 -5.68 19.46 18.82
CA PHE A 301 -6.96 19.34 18.12
C PHE A 301 -7.38 20.65 17.47
N CYS A 302 -7.87 20.53 16.22
CA CYS A 302 -8.70 21.54 15.59
C CYS A 302 -10.19 21.26 15.87
N PRO A 303 -11.11 22.25 15.65
CA PRO A 303 -12.54 22.07 15.86
C PRO A 303 -13.13 20.98 14.96
N ILE A 304 -14.17 20.31 15.42
CA ILE A 304 -14.98 19.45 14.57
C ILE A 304 -15.59 20.22 13.40
N LEU A 305 -15.80 19.55 12.27
CA LEU A 305 -16.37 20.12 11.06
C LEU A 305 -17.88 19.94 11.00
N ASN A 306 -18.56 20.86 10.31
CA ASN A 306 -19.88 20.64 9.74
C ASN A 306 -19.69 20.46 8.23
N VAL A 307 -20.09 19.32 7.72
CA VAL A 307 -19.93 18.92 6.32
C VAL A 307 -21.29 18.80 5.64
N ASN A 308 -21.32 18.94 4.32
CA ASN A 308 -22.54 18.79 3.53
C ASN A 308 -22.49 17.52 2.69
N ALA A 309 -23.67 16.98 2.37
CA ALA A 309 -23.79 15.89 1.41
C ALA A 309 -23.19 16.29 0.06
N GLY A 310 -22.43 15.37 -0.55
CA GLY A 310 -21.75 15.58 -1.83
C GLY A 310 -20.36 16.21 -1.72
N GLU A 311 -19.89 16.59 -0.54
CA GLU A 311 -18.53 17.10 -0.36
C GLU A 311 -17.51 15.96 -0.29
N THR A 312 -16.34 16.19 -0.87
CA THR A 312 -15.15 15.32 -0.80
C THR A 312 -14.04 16.03 -0.08
N TYR A 313 -13.28 15.30 0.71
CA TYR A 313 -12.16 15.81 1.49
C TYR A 313 -10.92 14.96 1.26
N TYR A 314 -9.75 15.62 1.36
CA TYR A 314 -8.44 15.01 1.31
C TYR A 314 -7.65 15.37 2.56
N LEU A 315 -7.09 14.36 3.21
CA LEU A 315 -6.23 14.50 4.39
C LEU A 315 -4.83 14.02 4.03
N LEU A 316 -3.85 14.90 4.17
CA LEU A 316 -2.45 14.53 4.26
C LEU A 316 -2.11 14.30 5.73
N LEU A 317 -1.63 13.14 6.05
CA LEU A 317 -1.05 12.77 7.33
C LEU A 317 0.47 12.65 7.16
N ASN A 318 1.24 13.30 8.02
CA ASN A 318 2.69 13.30 8.00
C ASN A 318 3.26 12.81 9.33
N ASN A 319 4.05 11.76 9.32
CA ASN A 319 4.80 11.28 10.47
C ASN A 319 6.07 12.11 10.61
N PHE A 320 6.01 13.20 11.38
CA PHE A 320 7.13 14.09 11.62
C PHE A 320 8.30 13.40 12.34
N SER A 321 8.02 12.43 13.21
CA SER A 321 9.03 11.70 13.95
C SER A 321 9.81 10.68 13.12
N THR A 322 9.43 10.43 11.86
CA THR A 322 10.01 9.40 10.97
C THR A 322 10.13 8.03 11.62
N SER A 323 9.22 7.72 12.54
CA SER A 323 9.19 6.43 13.23
C SER A 323 8.73 5.31 12.29
N SER A 324 9.08 4.07 12.61
CA SER A 324 8.65 2.89 11.86
C SER A 324 7.40 2.22 12.44
N THR A 325 6.65 2.94 13.30
CA THR A 325 5.39 2.44 13.88
C THR A 325 4.20 3.02 13.14
N GLY A 326 3.11 2.26 13.11
CA GLY A 326 1.86 2.65 12.47
C GLY A 326 1.01 3.60 13.30
N PHE A 327 -0.24 3.72 12.86
CA PHE A 327 -1.27 4.51 13.55
C PHE A 327 -2.66 3.93 13.32
N THR A 328 -3.60 4.34 14.16
CA THR A 328 -5.02 4.08 13.97
C THR A 328 -5.74 5.40 13.68
N LEU A 329 -6.39 5.50 12.52
CA LEU A 329 -7.28 6.59 12.17
C LEU A 329 -8.72 6.23 12.56
N ARG A 330 -9.39 7.08 13.35
CA ARG A 330 -10.79 6.92 13.74
C ARG A 330 -11.60 8.08 13.21
N LEU A 331 -12.75 7.75 12.61
CA LEU A 331 -13.71 8.72 12.09
C LEU A 331 -15.00 8.67 12.92
N GLY A 332 -15.68 9.81 13.02
CA GLY A 332 -16.98 9.89 13.66
C GLY A 332 -17.70 11.21 13.41
N GLY A 333 -18.86 11.35 14.05
CA GLY A 333 -19.78 12.45 13.82
C GLY A 333 -21.16 11.94 13.43
N SER A 334 -22.02 12.82 12.92
CA SER A 334 -23.36 12.47 12.43
C SER A 334 -23.44 12.37 10.89
N ALA A 335 -22.43 12.86 10.18
CA ALA A 335 -22.32 12.71 8.72
C ALA A 335 -22.00 11.27 8.33
N VAL A 336 -22.52 10.82 7.21
CA VAL A 336 -22.31 9.46 6.67
C VAL A 336 -21.39 9.56 5.47
N THR A 337 -20.35 8.76 5.47
CA THR A 337 -19.39 8.62 4.33
C THR A 337 -19.87 7.62 3.29
N ASP A 338 -19.47 7.80 2.04
CA ASP A 338 -19.82 6.95 0.91
C ASP A 338 -18.68 5.96 0.62
N CYS A 339 -18.97 4.67 0.72
CA CYS A 339 -18.05 3.61 0.34
C CYS A 339 -18.10 3.27 -1.16
N ASP A 340 -19.20 3.59 -1.86
CA ASP A 340 -19.39 3.17 -3.25
C ASP A 340 -18.68 4.08 -4.26
N ILE A 341 -18.63 5.39 -4.00
CA ILE A 341 -17.92 6.35 -4.87
C ILE A 341 -16.39 6.12 -4.83
N LEU A 342 -15.87 5.75 -3.67
CA LEU A 342 -14.43 5.61 -3.46
C LEU A 342 -13.83 4.43 -4.22
N THR A 343 -14.61 3.39 -4.51
CA THR A 343 -14.19 2.29 -5.40
C THR A 343 -14.20 2.66 -6.89
N SER A 344 -14.80 3.79 -7.26
CA SER A 344 -14.87 4.29 -8.64
C SER A 344 -13.81 5.35 -8.97
N VAL A 345 -13.16 5.96 -7.98
CA VAL A 345 -12.19 7.06 -8.17
C VAL A 345 -10.86 6.56 -8.76
N ALA A 346 -10.47 5.29 -8.53
CA ALA A 346 -9.35 4.67 -9.24
C ALA A 346 -9.54 4.58 -10.77
N SER A 347 -10.74 4.91 -11.27
CA SER A 347 -11.08 4.96 -12.71
C SER A 347 -11.32 6.37 -13.26
N ALA A 348 -11.16 7.43 -12.46
CA ALA A 348 -11.59 8.79 -12.84
C ALA A 348 -10.47 9.72 -13.31
N THR A 349 -9.35 9.22 -13.81
CA THR A 349 -8.41 10.01 -14.61
C THR A 349 -8.76 9.95 -16.10
N SER A 350 -9.97 10.42 -16.46
CA SER A 350 -10.25 10.83 -17.83
C SER A 350 -11.29 11.94 -17.83
N THR A 351 -10.83 13.15 -17.90
CA THR A 351 -11.59 14.29 -18.42
C THR A 351 -12.02 13.96 -19.86
N THR A 352 -13.32 13.82 -20.05
CA THR A 352 -14.04 13.27 -21.19
C THR A 352 -14.01 11.74 -21.25
N ARG A 353 -14.94 11.10 -20.51
CA ARG A 353 -15.32 9.72 -20.81
C ARG A 353 -15.93 9.70 -22.23
N ASN A 354 -15.09 9.53 -23.22
CA ASN A 354 -15.50 8.80 -24.41
C ASN A 354 -15.53 7.34 -23.96
N ASN A 355 -16.56 6.94 -23.17
CA ASN A 355 -16.80 5.54 -22.89
C ASN A 355 -16.86 4.84 -24.23
N ARG A 356 -15.84 4.05 -24.52
CA ARG A 356 -15.86 3.22 -25.75
C ARG A 356 -16.79 2.05 -25.58
N PHE A 357 -17.03 1.67 -24.31
CA PHE A 357 -17.90 0.55 -23.96
C PHE A 357 -18.74 0.88 -22.73
N ASP A 358 -19.95 0.32 -22.69
CA ASP A 358 -20.83 0.34 -21.52
C ASP A 358 -21.27 -1.09 -21.21
N CYS A 359 -21.36 -1.40 -19.91
CA CYS A 359 -21.96 -2.64 -19.41
C CYS A 359 -23.33 -2.34 -18.82
N TYR A 360 -24.39 -2.98 -19.32
CA TYR A 360 -25.75 -2.74 -18.82
C TYR A 360 -26.68 -3.97 -19.01
N PRO A 361 -27.72 -4.11 -18.19
CA PRO A 361 -27.97 -3.36 -16.96
C PRO A 361 -26.96 -3.77 -15.86
N VAL A 362 -26.68 -2.85 -14.95
CA VAL A 362 -25.89 -3.13 -13.74
C VAL A 362 -26.63 -2.49 -12.56
N PRO A 363 -27.12 -3.27 -11.57
CA PRO A 363 -27.09 -4.75 -11.48
C PRO A 363 -27.92 -5.47 -12.55
N ALA A 364 -27.49 -6.68 -12.92
CA ALA A 364 -28.18 -7.55 -13.87
C ALA A 364 -28.76 -8.78 -13.17
N ARG A 365 -29.92 -9.25 -13.61
CA ARG A 365 -30.54 -10.50 -13.12
C ARG A 365 -30.26 -11.72 -13.97
N GLU A 366 -30.11 -11.52 -15.30
CA GLU A 366 -29.88 -12.59 -16.25
C GLU A 366 -28.67 -12.33 -17.13
N ARG A 367 -28.54 -11.13 -17.71
CA ARG A 367 -27.53 -10.79 -18.72
C ARG A 367 -26.97 -9.38 -18.50
N VAL A 368 -25.68 -9.23 -18.72
CA VAL A 368 -24.99 -7.94 -18.86
C VAL A 368 -24.54 -7.82 -20.31
N TYR A 369 -25.01 -6.79 -21.04
CA TYR A 369 -24.58 -6.51 -22.38
C TYR A 369 -23.34 -5.61 -22.37
N LEU A 370 -22.37 -5.94 -23.23
CA LEU A 370 -21.19 -5.14 -23.47
C LEU A 370 -21.42 -4.30 -24.73
N ARG A 371 -21.92 -3.08 -24.55
CA ARG A 371 -22.22 -2.18 -25.66
C ARG A 371 -20.98 -1.40 -26.07
N ALA A 372 -20.58 -1.52 -27.33
CA ALA A 372 -19.51 -0.76 -27.93
C ALA A 372 -20.03 0.52 -28.61
N HIS A 373 -19.34 1.65 -28.35
CA HIS A 373 -19.52 2.93 -29.04
C HIS A 373 -18.44 3.14 -30.12
N VAL A 374 -17.60 2.14 -30.33
CA VAL A 374 -16.55 2.06 -31.36
C VAL A 374 -16.66 0.75 -32.13
N ARG A 375 -15.91 0.62 -33.23
CA ARG A 375 -15.85 -0.66 -33.95
C ARG A 375 -15.18 -1.71 -33.06
N THR A 376 -15.80 -2.88 -32.92
CA THR A 376 -15.33 -3.96 -32.03
C THR A 376 -14.17 -4.79 -32.61
N GLN A 377 -13.86 -4.61 -33.89
CA GLN A 377 -12.81 -5.37 -34.57
C GLN A 377 -11.44 -5.16 -33.88
N GLY A 378 -10.81 -6.25 -33.47
CA GLY A 378 -9.52 -6.24 -32.76
C GLY A 378 -9.64 -6.10 -31.24
N TYR A 379 -10.84 -5.87 -30.70
CA TYR A 379 -11.05 -5.84 -29.25
C TYR A 379 -11.34 -7.23 -28.70
N THR A 380 -10.87 -7.44 -27.49
CA THR A 380 -11.13 -8.65 -26.69
C THR A 380 -11.66 -8.27 -25.33
N TYR A 381 -12.29 -9.21 -24.64
CA TYR A 381 -12.69 -9.04 -23.24
C TYR A 381 -12.33 -10.25 -22.40
N THR A 382 -12.14 -10.02 -21.11
CA THR A 382 -11.85 -11.02 -20.06
C THR A 382 -12.71 -10.69 -18.85
N VAL A 383 -13.23 -11.69 -18.15
CA VAL A 383 -14.02 -11.48 -16.92
C VAL A 383 -13.28 -12.06 -15.74
N LEU A 384 -13.07 -11.24 -14.71
CA LEU A 384 -12.44 -11.61 -13.45
C LEU A 384 -13.46 -11.50 -12.31
N ASP A 385 -13.26 -12.28 -11.25
CA ASP A 385 -13.94 -12.06 -9.96
C ASP A 385 -13.22 -11.00 -9.10
N LEU A 386 -13.76 -10.70 -7.92
CA LEU A 386 -13.18 -9.73 -6.97
C LEU A 386 -11.76 -10.09 -6.48
N LEU A 387 -11.36 -11.35 -6.61
CA LEU A 387 -10.03 -11.84 -6.23
C LEU A 387 -9.06 -11.88 -7.44
N GLY A 388 -9.47 -11.33 -8.60
CA GLY A 388 -8.68 -11.34 -9.83
C GLY A 388 -8.62 -12.70 -10.53
N ARG A 389 -9.40 -13.71 -10.10
CA ARG A 389 -9.44 -15.01 -10.77
C ARG A 389 -10.25 -14.92 -12.06
N THR A 390 -9.71 -15.48 -13.14
CA THR A 390 -10.38 -15.50 -14.43
C THR A 390 -11.63 -16.39 -14.40
N ILE A 391 -12.79 -15.79 -14.57
CA ILE A 391 -14.09 -16.47 -14.71
C ILE A 391 -14.36 -16.81 -16.17
N LEU A 392 -14.11 -15.84 -17.08
CA LEU A 392 -14.10 -16.09 -18.52
C LEU A 392 -12.73 -15.70 -19.09
N PRO A 393 -12.06 -16.61 -19.81
CA PRO A 393 -10.80 -16.29 -20.48
C PRO A 393 -11.02 -15.26 -21.59
N THR A 394 -9.93 -14.67 -22.05
CA THR A 394 -9.95 -13.66 -23.12
C THR A 394 -10.68 -14.16 -24.37
N GLN A 395 -11.69 -13.43 -24.78
CA GLN A 395 -12.53 -13.71 -25.97
C GLN A 395 -12.61 -12.49 -26.87
N ALA A 396 -12.84 -12.71 -28.16
CA ALA A 396 -13.07 -11.61 -29.10
C ALA A 396 -14.39 -10.92 -28.78
N LEU A 397 -14.37 -9.57 -28.74
CA LEU A 397 -15.56 -8.76 -28.53
C LEU A 397 -16.35 -8.66 -29.84
N GLN A 398 -17.62 -8.99 -29.78
CA GLN A 398 -18.58 -8.85 -30.89
C GLN A 398 -19.62 -7.76 -30.60
N PRO A 399 -20.27 -7.17 -31.57
CA PRO A 399 -21.27 -6.11 -31.35
C PRO A 399 -22.40 -6.49 -30.38
N ASP A 400 -22.77 -7.76 -30.33
CA ASP A 400 -23.88 -8.28 -29.51
C ASP A 400 -23.37 -9.12 -28.33
N THR A 401 -22.11 -8.88 -27.85
CA THR A 401 -21.56 -9.62 -26.76
C THR A 401 -22.34 -9.36 -25.47
N TYR A 402 -22.66 -10.41 -24.75
CA TYR A 402 -23.23 -10.33 -23.40
C TYR A 402 -22.64 -11.40 -22.50
N LEU A 403 -22.70 -11.14 -21.19
CA LEU A 403 -22.35 -12.08 -20.11
C LEU A 403 -23.66 -12.66 -19.57
N ASP A 404 -23.79 -13.98 -19.59
CA ASP A 404 -24.96 -14.66 -19.06
C ASP A 404 -24.70 -15.09 -17.61
N ARG A 405 -25.66 -14.83 -16.71
CA ARG A 405 -25.60 -15.26 -15.32
C ARG A 405 -25.35 -16.76 -15.17
N ALA A 406 -25.93 -17.58 -16.03
CA ALA A 406 -25.73 -19.02 -16.01
C ALA A 406 -24.26 -19.42 -16.26
N THR A 407 -23.48 -18.56 -16.92
CA THR A 407 -22.07 -18.78 -17.24
C THR A 407 -21.13 -18.23 -16.18
N ILE A 408 -21.38 -16.98 -15.69
CA ILE A 408 -20.46 -16.30 -14.75
C ILE A 408 -20.89 -16.40 -13.30
N GLY A 409 -22.13 -16.79 -13.02
CA GLY A 409 -22.70 -16.84 -11.67
C GLY A 409 -23.27 -15.51 -11.19
N SER A 410 -23.71 -15.47 -9.92
CA SER A 410 -24.08 -14.23 -9.22
C SER A 410 -22.87 -13.69 -8.48
N GLY A 411 -22.73 -12.36 -8.44
CA GLY A 411 -21.63 -11.69 -7.75
C GLY A 411 -21.20 -10.40 -8.41
N THR A 412 -20.09 -9.87 -7.97
CA THR A 412 -19.42 -8.72 -8.59
C THR A 412 -18.24 -9.20 -9.42
N PHE A 413 -18.11 -8.69 -10.63
CA PHE A 413 -17.08 -9.06 -11.59
C PHE A 413 -16.45 -7.82 -12.20
N PHE A 414 -15.23 -7.97 -12.69
CA PHE A 414 -14.55 -6.98 -13.53
C PHE A 414 -14.50 -7.48 -14.97
N VAL A 415 -14.98 -6.68 -15.90
CA VAL A 415 -14.91 -6.93 -17.34
C VAL A 415 -13.79 -6.06 -17.90
N ILE A 416 -12.73 -6.70 -18.36
CA ILE A 416 -11.58 -6.04 -18.95
C ILE A 416 -11.75 -6.08 -20.47
N ILE A 417 -11.82 -4.92 -21.12
CA ILE A 417 -11.97 -4.80 -22.57
C ILE A 417 -10.75 -4.07 -23.14
N GLY A 418 -10.14 -4.60 -24.20
CA GLY A 418 -8.95 -3.97 -24.78
C GLY A 418 -8.58 -4.52 -26.17
N ASN A 419 -7.59 -3.89 -26.82
CA ASN A 419 -7.08 -4.28 -28.14
C ASN A 419 -5.53 -4.39 -28.20
N GLY A 420 -4.87 -4.46 -27.05
CA GLY A 420 -3.40 -4.49 -26.95
C GLY A 420 -2.74 -3.10 -26.85
N GLU A 421 -3.36 -2.04 -27.35
CA GLU A 421 -2.88 -0.65 -27.23
C GLU A 421 -3.71 0.15 -26.22
N TRP A 422 -4.89 -0.32 -25.91
CA TRP A 422 -5.85 0.37 -25.06
C TRP A 422 -6.64 -0.65 -24.23
N ARG A 423 -6.98 -0.29 -22.99
CA ARG A 423 -7.70 -1.14 -22.04
C ARG A 423 -8.68 -0.33 -21.22
N GLU A 424 -9.87 -0.89 -21.00
CA GLU A 424 -10.91 -0.36 -20.11
C GLU A 424 -11.38 -1.47 -19.18
N VAL A 425 -11.71 -1.12 -17.94
CA VAL A 425 -12.20 -2.06 -16.93
C VAL A 425 -13.56 -1.56 -16.45
N GLU A 426 -14.58 -2.40 -16.58
CA GLU A 426 -15.93 -2.12 -16.11
C GLU A 426 -16.33 -3.08 -15.01
N ARG A 427 -16.86 -2.54 -13.91
CA ARG A 427 -17.44 -3.34 -12.82
C ARG A 427 -18.86 -3.70 -13.15
N VAL A 428 -19.21 -4.97 -13.09
CA VAL A 428 -20.57 -5.48 -13.28
C VAL A 428 -21.04 -6.25 -12.05
N VAL A 429 -22.31 -6.07 -11.69
CA VAL A 429 -22.98 -6.78 -10.59
C VAL A 429 -24.07 -7.64 -11.19
N VAL A 430 -24.08 -8.94 -10.86
CA VAL A 430 -25.08 -9.92 -11.27
C VAL A 430 -25.75 -10.49 -10.02
N GLU A 431 -27.08 -10.27 -9.88
CA GLU A 431 -27.90 -10.69 -8.74
C GLU A 431 -28.41 -12.15 -8.87
#